data_526b444989be7e8f75a5232b62957d44
#
_entry.id   526b444989be7e8f75a5232b62957d44
#
_cell.length_a   1.000
_cell.length_b   1.000
_cell.length_c   1.000
_cell.angle_alpha   90.00
_cell.angle_beta   90.00
_cell.angle_gamma   90.00
#
_symmetry.space_group_name_H-M   'P 1'
#
loop_
_entity.id
_entity.type
_entity.pdbx_description
1 polymer ?
#
loop_
_entity_poly.entity_id
_entity_poly.type
_entity_poly.pdbx_seq_one_letter_code
_entity_poly.pdbx_strand_id
1 'polypeptide(L)'
;MTARRPLPYFLAKGAFATSRAGEHGISRSRMRAADLETPFRGVRSAGLDLGDLVQRCRAAEVFMDDEEAYSHSTALGLWGAPLPAQFGAARAALHIGTPGATRRRRVGVIGHRLAQGTPMRLSPDGLRTVAPSTAWCQFASQRDDLSDDEMLVALVAVADCLITGRRTTGMRDDPACTPDEMRAAVIAHGSGRGARMLATALSLMRVGVDSPKETELRLLLHRAEVAEPTIGHVVPTRLGPLTPDLAYPAKRVLIEYEGDAHRENRRRWRGDFERVRAFQQAGWTVIRVNADDLADEVRCNALIAQLRLLLA
;
A
#
# COMPACT_ATOMS: atom_id res chain seq x y z
N MET A 1 1.74 19.44 -43.94
CA MET A 1 1.99 19.35 -42.49
C MET A 1 3.44 18.93 -42.28
N THR A 2 4.29 19.80 -41.77
CA THR A 2 5.72 19.50 -41.54
C THR A 2 5.82 18.39 -40.49
N ALA A 3 6.54 17.32 -40.80
CA ALA A 3 6.74 16.21 -39.86
C ALA A 3 7.36 16.72 -38.55
N ARG A 4 6.81 16.30 -37.41
CA ARG A 4 7.33 16.69 -36.11
C ARG A 4 8.75 16.13 -35.95
N ARG A 5 9.69 16.96 -35.51
CA ARG A 5 11.03 16.49 -35.17
C ARG A 5 10.93 15.49 -34.00
N PRO A 6 11.46 14.26 -34.15
CA PRO A 6 11.41 13.26 -33.07
C PRO A 6 12.17 13.76 -31.83
N LEU A 7 11.78 13.28 -30.66
CA LEU A 7 12.57 13.46 -29.45
C LEU A 7 13.82 12.58 -29.50
N PRO A 8 14.90 12.94 -28.80
CA PRO A 8 15.98 12.01 -28.52
C PRO A 8 15.46 10.71 -27.97
N TYR A 9 16.01 9.56 -28.32
CA TYR A 9 15.53 8.23 -27.98
C TYR A 9 15.32 8.06 -26.45
N PHE A 10 16.27 8.56 -25.64
CA PHE A 10 16.21 8.50 -24.17
C PHE A 10 15.10 9.36 -23.54
N LEU A 11 14.49 10.27 -24.30
CA LEU A 11 13.33 11.08 -23.87
C LEU A 11 12.00 10.62 -24.49
N ALA A 12 12.02 9.59 -25.33
CA ALA A 12 10.80 9.07 -25.98
C ALA A 12 9.82 8.45 -24.99
N LYS A 13 10.34 7.93 -23.86
CA LYS A 13 9.58 7.48 -22.68
C LYS A 13 10.22 8.09 -21.43
N GLY A 14 10.03 9.39 -21.22
CA GLY A 14 10.69 10.07 -20.13
C GLY A 14 10.21 11.50 -19.91
N ALA A 15 10.88 12.20 -19.02
CA ALA A 15 10.61 13.59 -18.70
C ALA A 15 11.89 14.43 -18.74
N PHE A 16 11.74 15.74 -18.98
CA PHE A 16 12.87 16.69 -18.99
C PHE A 16 12.43 18.07 -18.48
N ALA A 17 13.38 18.79 -17.90
CA ALA A 17 13.18 20.18 -17.52
C ALA A 17 13.13 21.09 -18.76
N THR A 18 12.15 21.98 -18.84
CA THR A 18 12.04 22.93 -19.96
C THR A 18 13.25 23.88 -20.03
N SER A 19 13.92 24.13 -18.89
CA SER A 19 15.16 24.92 -18.83
C SER A 19 16.34 24.22 -19.53
N ARG A 20 16.35 22.88 -19.54
CA ARG A 20 17.42 22.06 -20.16
C ARG A 20 17.07 21.56 -21.57
N ALA A 21 15.91 21.92 -22.11
CA ALA A 21 15.46 21.44 -23.41
C ALA A 21 16.46 21.75 -24.53
N GLY A 22 17.14 22.91 -24.49
CA GLY A 22 18.18 23.28 -25.42
C GLY A 22 19.40 22.37 -25.43
N GLU A 23 19.80 21.86 -24.27
CA GLU A 23 20.91 20.90 -24.12
C GLU A 23 20.61 19.57 -24.86
N HIS A 24 19.33 19.25 -24.99
CA HIS A 24 18.85 18.06 -25.71
C HIS A 24 18.44 18.38 -27.19
N GLY A 25 18.74 19.57 -27.70
CA GLY A 25 18.36 19.97 -29.05
C GLY A 25 16.87 20.15 -29.29
N ILE A 26 16.07 20.34 -28.21
CA ILE A 26 14.60 20.46 -28.25
C ILE A 26 14.26 21.97 -28.35
N SER A 27 13.67 22.37 -29.49
CA SER A 27 13.27 23.76 -29.73
C SER A 27 12.05 24.16 -28.88
N ARG A 28 11.85 25.48 -28.72
CA ARG A 28 10.66 26.05 -28.07
C ARG A 28 9.35 25.62 -28.74
N SER A 29 9.34 25.50 -30.07
CA SER A 29 8.16 25.02 -30.81
C SER A 29 7.90 23.55 -30.54
N ARG A 30 8.95 22.71 -30.47
CA ARG A 30 8.83 21.28 -30.15
C ARG A 30 8.27 21.06 -28.73
N MET A 31 8.65 21.89 -27.76
CA MET A 31 8.12 21.80 -26.37
C MET A 31 6.62 22.09 -26.25
N ARG A 32 6.00 22.74 -27.27
CA ARG A 32 4.55 23.03 -27.30
C ARG A 32 3.75 22.00 -28.10
N ALA A 33 4.39 20.96 -28.59
CA ALA A 33 3.72 19.96 -29.40
C ALA A 33 2.76 19.12 -28.54
N ALA A 34 1.62 18.73 -29.12
CA ALA A 34 0.52 18.07 -28.42
C ALA A 34 0.82 16.63 -27.92
N ASP A 35 1.93 16.06 -28.39
CA ASP A 35 2.43 14.75 -27.90
C ASP A 35 3.30 14.86 -26.65
N LEU A 36 3.47 16.06 -26.09
CA LEU A 36 4.15 16.29 -24.82
C LEU A 36 3.17 16.71 -23.74
N GLU A 37 3.21 16.02 -22.63
CA GLU A 37 2.44 16.37 -21.45
C GLU A 37 3.22 17.31 -20.52
N THR A 38 2.51 17.91 -19.57
CA THR A 38 3.08 18.81 -18.55
C THR A 38 2.74 18.27 -17.17
N PRO A 39 3.44 17.23 -16.69
CA PRO A 39 3.17 16.64 -15.39
C PRO A 39 3.36 17.64 -14.23
N PHE A 40 4.35 18.51 -14.37
CA PHE A 40 4.65 19.55 -13.39
C PHE A 40 5.05 20.85 -14.12
N ARG A 41 4.88 22.00 -13.46
CA ARG A 41 5.35 23.27 -13.99
C ARG A 41 6.85 23.19 -14.34
N GLY A 42 7.20 23.53 -15.57
CA GLY A 42 8.60 23.49 -16.04
C GLY A 42 9.12 22.09 -16.39
N VAL A 43 8.26 21.07 -16.43
CA VAL A 43 8.58 19.70 -16.88
C VAL A 43 7.74 19.36 -18.11
N ARG A 44 8.34 18.67 -19.07
CA ARG A 44 7.66 18.01 -20.19
C ARG A 44 7.93 16.52 -20.12
N SER A 45 6.94 15.72 -20.48
CA SER A 45 7.07 14.28 -20.60
C SER A 45 6.51 13.77 -21.92
N ALA A 46 7.01 12.64 -22.37
CA ALA A 46 6.49 11.89 -23.51
C ALA A 46 6.38 10.42 -23.14
N GLY A 47 5.30 9.76 -23.56
CA GLY A 47 5.12 8.31 -23.43
C GLY A 47 5.11 7.79 -21.99
N LEU A 48 4.87 8.64 -21.00
CA LEU A 48 4.65 8.25 -19.60
C LEU A 48 3.16 8.15 -19.32
N ASP A 49 2.76 7.12 -18.59
CA ASP A 49 1.44 7.06 -17.95
C ASP A 49 1.50 7.86 -16.65
N LEU A 50 0.97 9.06 -16.63
CA LEU A 50 0.93 9.92 -15.46
C LEU A 50 -0.13 9.49 -14.42
N GLY A 51 -0.95 8.50 -14.75
CA GLY A 51 -1.81 7.77 -13.79
C GLY A 51 -1.04 6.78 -12.94
N ASP A 52 0.06 6.25 -13.45
CA ASP A 52 0.96 5.37 -12.73
C ASP A 52 1.88 6.16 -11.79
N LEU A 53 1.92 5.76 -10.52
CA LEU A 53 2.69 6.45 -9.47
C LEU A 53 4.19 6.47 -9.79
N VAL A 54 4.74 5.33 -10.22
CA VAL A 54 6.19 5.20 -10.50
C VAL A 54 6.58 6.13 -11.64
N GLN A 55 5.82 6.15 -12.74
CA GLN A 55 6.12 6.99 -13.89
C GLN A 55 5.94 8.47 -13.56
N ARG A 56 4.96 8.82 -12.74
CA ARG A 56 4.77 10.18 -12.24
C ARG A 56 5.91 10.62 -11.31
N CYS A 57 6.40 9.75 -10.45
CA CYS A 57 7.60 10.00 -9.65
C CYS A 57 8.83 10.18 -10.54
N ARG A 58 9.07 9.32 -11.53
CA ARG A 58 10.16 9.51 -12.50
C ARG A 58 10.09 10.86 -13.21
N ALA A 59 8.90 11.36 -13.52
CA ALA A 59 8.75 12.72 -14.07
C ALA A 59 9.09 13.82 -13.04
N ALA A 60 8.96 13.55 -11.74
CA ALA A 60 9.31 14.50 -10.68
C ALA A 60 10.82 14.51 -10.37
N GLU A 61 11.55 13.40 -10.58
CA GLU A 61 13.02 13.36 -10.39
C GLU A 61 13.76 14.44 -11.17
N VAL A 62 13.19 14.89 -12.30
CA VAL A 62 13.77 15.97 -13.15
C VAL A 62 14.05 17.26 -12.37
N PHE A 63 13.31 17.51 -11.30
CA PHE A 63 13.49 18.71 -10.48
C PHE A 63 13.86 18.42 -9.02
N MET A 64 14.00 17.15 -8.65
CA MET A 64 14.45 16.78 -7.31
C MET A 64 15.97 16.93 -7.20
N ASP A 65 16.40 17.30 -6.00
CA ASP A 65 17.80 17.34 -5.64
C ASP A 65 18.26 15.96 -5.15
N ASP A 66 19.56 15.69 -5.19
CA ASP A 66 20.12 14.37 -4.83
C ASP A 66 19.86 13.95 -3.36
N GLU A 67 19.60 14.92 -2.47
CA GLU A 67 19.29 14.65 -1.07
C GLU A 67 17.79 14.46 -0.81
N GLU A 68 16.93 14.81 -1.77
CA GLU A 68 15.49 14.68 -1.61
C GLU A 68 15.02 13.23 -1.82
N ALA A 69 13.96 12.87 -1.12
CA ALA A 69 13.36 11.53 -1.21
C ALA A 69 11.84 11.60 -1.18
N TYR A 70 11.18 10.64 -1.81
CA TYR A 70 9.75 10.44 -1.61
C TYR A 70 9.47 10.03 -0.16
N SER A 71 8.37 10.51 0.38
CA SER A 71 8.01 10.35 1.79
C SER A 71 6.52 10.07 1.97
N HIS A 72 6.06 9.80 3.18
CA HIS A 72 4.64 9.66 3.50
C HIS A 72 3.94 8.62 2.59
N SER A 73 2.69 8.90 2.17
CA SER A 73 1.91 8.02 1.29
C SER A 73 2.57 7.77 -0.06
N THR A 74 3.31 8.72 -0.64
CA THR A 74 4.04 8.52 -1.89
C THR A 74 5.10 7.43 -1.72
N ALA A 75 5.92 7.49 -0.67
CA ALA A 75 6.91 6.43 -0.40
C ALA A 75 6.24 5.08 -0.19
N LEU A 76 5.17 5.03 0.62
CA LEU A 76 4.43 3.78 0.87
C LEU A 76 3.85 3.19 -0.41
N GLY A 77 3.29 4.02 -1.30
CA GLY A 77 2.81 3.57 -2.60
C GLY A 77 3.91 2.99 -3.49
N LEU A 78 5.12 3.60 -3.47
CA LEU A 78 6.30 3.08 -4.18
C LEU A 78 6.80 1.75 -3.60
N TRP A 79 6.54 1.47 -2.32
CA TRP A 79 6.76 0.17 -1.69
C TRP A 79 5.57 -0.79 -1.90
N GLY A 80 4.54 -0.36 -2.63
CA GLY A 80 3.34 -1.15 -2.93
C GLY A 80 2.44 -1.42 -1.73
N ALA A 81 2.55 -0.62 -0.67
CA ALA A 81 1.66 -0.74 0.48
C ALA A 81 0.20 -0.41 0.09
N PRO A 82 -0.78 -1.10 0.70
CA PRO A 82 -2.19 -0.89 0.43
C PRO A 82 -2.66 0.41 1.08
N LEU A 83 -2.74 1.47 0.30
CA LEU A 83 -3.22 2.76 0.76
C LEU A 83 -4.71 2.93 0.46
N PRO A 84 -5.48 3.64 1.32
CA PRO A 84 -6.82 4.09 0.97
C PRO A 84 -6.84 4.90 -0.33
N ALA A 85 -7.94 4.79 -1.09
CA ALA A 85 -8.04 5.27 -2.47
C ALA A 85 -7.64 6.75 -2.65
N GLN A 86 -7.95 7.62 -1.68
CA GLN A 86 -7.61 9.05 -1.74
C GLN A 86 -6.09 9.30 -1.77
N PHE A 87 -5.29 8.44 -1.14
CA PHE A 87 -3.81 8.55 -1.16
C PHE A 87 -3.18 7.93 -2.40
N GLY A 88 -3.88 7.01 -3.06
CA GLY A 88 -3.45 6.34 -4.29
C GLY A 88 -3.96 6.98 -5.57
N ALA A 89 -4.77 8.05 -5.47
CA ALA A 89 -5.37 8.68 -6.64
C ALA A 89 -4.32 9.16 -7.65
N ALA A 90 -4.58 8.93 -8.93
CA ALA A 90 -3.68 9.25 -10.05
C ALA A 90 -3.24 10.73 -10.09
N ARG A 91 -3.96 11.63 -9.41
CA ARG A 91 -3.65 13.06 -9.31
C ARG A 91 -3.32 13.53 -7.89
N ALA A 92 -3.19 12.63 -6.91
CA ALA A 92 -2.77 13.00 -5.58
C ALA A 92 -1.39 13.68 -5.63
N ALA A 93 -1.18 14.72 -4.80
CA ALA A 93 0.10 15.40 -4.75
C ALA A 93 1.21 14.42 -4.29
N LEU A 94 2.39 14.53 -4.88
CA LEU A 94 3.55 13.74 -4.44
C LEU A 94 4.13 14.33 -3.16
N HIS A 95 4.39 13.50 -2.18
CA HIS A 95 5.08 13.88 -0.95
C HIS A 95 6.59 13.72 -1.12
N ILE A 96 7.29 14.84 -1.05
CA ILE A 96 8.76 14.90 -1.18
C ILE A 96 9.33 15.49 0.11
N GLY A 97 10.26 14.77 0.71
CA GLY A 97 10.99 15.18 1.89
C GLY A 97 12.36 15.75 1.52
N THR A 98 12.69 16.90 2.11
CA THR A 98 13.98 17.56 1.94
C THR A 98 14.69 17.61 3.30
N PRO A 99 15.92 17.11 3.44
CA PRO A 99 16.71 17.29 4.65
C PRO A 99 16.94 18.79 4.98
N GLY A 100 16.91 19.14 6.26
CA GLY A 100 17.22 20.50 6.70
C GLY A 100 15.99 21.43 6.78
N ALA A 101 16.19 22.73 6.56
CA ALA A 101 15.21 23.77 6.89
C ALA A 101 14.20 24.08 5.79
N THR A 102 14.52 23.80 4.55
CA THR A 102 13.74 24.21 3.37
C THR A 102 12.74 23.14 2.99
N ARG A 103 11.52 23.54 2.62
CA ARG A 103 10.51 22.67 2.03
C ARG A 103 10.37 22.97 0.55
N ARG A 104 10.23 21.94 -0.28
CA ARG A 104 9.90 22.17 -1.68
C ARG A 104 8.48 22.73 -1.81
N ARG A 105 8.35 23.79 -2.61
CA ARG A 105 7.05 24.40 -2.94
C ARG A 105 6.82 24.31 -4.44
N ARG A 106 5.92 23.39 -4.85
CA ARG A 106 5.57 23.19 -6.26
C ARG A 106 4.13 22.68 -6.35
N VAL A 107 3.38 23.14 -7.33
CA VAL A 107 2.03 22.60 -7.60
C VAL A 107 2.14 21.10 -7.92
N GLY A 108 1.28 20.30 -7.31
CA GLY A 108 1.33 18.83 -7.41
C GLY A 108 2.34 18.15 -6.48
N VAL A 109 3.01 18.92 -5.60
CA VAL A 109 3.96 18.40 -4.60
C VAL A 109 3.66 18.98 -3.23
N ILE A 110 3.63 18.13 -2.21
CA ILE A 110 3.62 18.50 -0.81
C ILE A 110 5.04 18.29 -0.27
N GLY A 111 5.75 19.38 -0.02
CA GLY A 111 7.10 19.33 0.50
C GLY A 111 7.12 19.16 2.02
N HIS A 112 8.00 18.32 2.51
CA HIS A 112 8.21 18.03 3.93
C HIS A 112 9.65 18.32 4.33
N ARG A 113 9.84 18.67 5.59
CA ARG A 113 11.18 18.73 6.20
C ARG A 113 11.49 17.36 6.78
N LEU A 114 12.65 16.83 6.45
CA LEU A 114 13.18 15.63 7.07
C LEU A 114 14.20 16.01 8.15
N ALA A 115 14.20 15.27 9.25
CA ALA A 115 15.26 15.37 10.23
C ALA A 115 16.60 14.95 9.61
N GLN A 116 17.69 15.52 10.11
CA GLN A 116 19.03 15.08 9.71
C GLN A 116 19.19 13.59 10.07
N GLY A 117 19.77 12.82 9.15
CA GLY A 117 19.94 11.37 9.34
C GLY A 117 18.68 10.54 9.17
N THR A 118 17.58 11.11 8.64
CA THR A 118 16.39 10.30 8.27
C THR A 118 16.80 9.11 7.38
N PRO A 119 16.48 7.86 7.75
CA PRO A 119 16.86 6.70 6.97
C PRO A 119 16.23 6.72 5.57
N MET A 120 17.05 6.47 4.55
CA MET A 120 16.65 6.43 3.14
C MET A 120 16.85 5.02 2.57
N ARG A 121 15.99 4.63 1.62
CA ARG A 121 16.11 3.40 0.83
C ARG A 121 15.68 3.65 -0.62
N LEU A 122 16.14 2.79 -1.52
CA LEU A 122 15.58 2.72 -2.87
C LEU A 122 14.36 1.81 -2.85
N SER A 123 13.27 2.26 -3.47
CA SER A 123 12.09 1.41 -3.73
C SER A 123 12.44 0.27 -4.68
N PRO A 124 11.58 -0.74 -4.85
CA PRO A 124 11.77 -1.79 -5.86
C PRO A 124 12.00 -1.25 -7.28
N ASP A 125 11.44 -0.09 -7.60
CA ASP A 125 11.60 0.59 -8.89
C ASP A 125 12.85 1.50 -8.97
N GLY A 126 13.70 1.49 -7.93
CA GLY A 126 14.94 2.26 -7.88
C GLY A 126 14.77 3.74 -7.55
N LEU A 127 13.58 4.17 -7.09
CA LEU A 127 13.31 5.55 -6.68
C LEU A 127 13.72 5.77 -5.23
N ARG A 128 14.34 6.91 -4.93
CA ARG A 128 14.76 7.26 -3.56
C ARG A 128 13.56 7.59 -2.68
N THR A 129 13.39 6.83 -1.61
CA THR A 129 12.35 7.04 -0.60
C THR A 129 12.97 7.17 0.80
N VAL A 130 12.24 7.75 1.73
CA VAL A 130 12.54 7.47 3.15
C VAL A 130 12.30 5.98 3.41
N ALA A 131 12.97 5.42 4.42
CA ALA A 131 12.76 4.01 4.79
C ALA A 131 11.27 3.69 4.99
N PRO A 132 10.78 2.50 4.63
CA PRO A 132 9.36 2.12 4.71
C PRO A 132 8.75 2.35 6.09
N SER A 133 9.45 1.97 7.15
CA SER A 133 9.02 2.19 8.54
C SER A 133 8.92 3.68 8.90
N THR A 134 9.82 4.50 8.39
CA THR A 134 9.76 5.97 8.56
C THR A 134 8.58 6.56 7.79
N ALA A 135 8.36 6.12 6.53
CA ALA A 135 7.22 6.56 5.71
C ALA A 135 5.89 6.22 6.39
N TRP A 136 5.79 5.04 7.02
CA TRP A 136 4.63 4.62 7.78
C TRP A 136 4.35 5.53 8.99
N CYS A 137 5.38 5.89 9.75
CA CYS A 137 5.22 6.87 10.85
C CYS A 137 4.77 8.24 10.33
N GLN A 138 5.31 8.70 9.20
CA GLN A 138 4.90 9.95 8.57
C GLN A 138 3.46 9.91 8.07
N PHE A 139 3.01 8.76 7.55
CA PHE A 139 1.64 8.56 7.06
C PHE A 139 0.59 8.77 8.16
N ALA A 140 0.87 8.41 9.40
CA ALA A 140 -0.03 8.64 10.54
C ALA A 140 -0.38 10.12 10.78
N SER A 141 0.37 11.05 10.19
CA SER A 141 0.07 12.48 10.25
C SER A 141 -0.88 12.98 9.15
N GLN A 142 -1.12 12.14 8.10
CA GLN A 142 -2.02 12.43 6.99
C GLN A 142 -3.43 11.94 7.35
N ARG A 143 -4.40 12.84 7.40
CA ARG A 143 -5.77 12.47 7.80
C ARG A 143 -6.74 12.43 6.63
N ASP A 144 -6.58 13.28 5.66
CA ASP A 144 -7.35 13.38 4.40
C ASP A 144 -8.78 12.79 4.47
N ASP A 145 -9.60 13.32 5.41
CA ASP A 145 -10.99 12.96 5.65
C ASP A 145 -11.26 11.54 6.21
N LEU A 146 -10.23 10.80 6.62
CA LEU A 146 -10.41 9.54 7.35
C LEU A 146 -10.79 9.76 8.81
N SER A 147 -11.74 8.99 9.30
CA SER A 147 -11.99 8.82 10.73
C SER A 147 -10.79 8.18 11.44
N ASP A 148 -10.74 8.27 12.76
CA ASP A 148 -9.68 7.63 13.55
C ASP A 148 -9.66 6.10 13.36
N ASP A 149 -10.82 5.49 13.22
CA ASP A 149 -10.96 4.06 12.99
C ASP A 149 -10.46 3.64 11.60
N GLU A 150 -10.85 4.34 10.56
CA GLU A 150 -10.38 4.08 9.20
C GLU A 150 -8.87 4.28 9.09
N MET A 151 -8.34 5.32 9.73
CA MET A 151 -6.90 5.57 9.75
C MET A 151 -6.14 4.49 10.51
N LEU A 152 -6.68 3.97 11.62
CA LEU A 152 -6.09 2.86 12.36
C LEU A 152 -6.05 1.59 11.50
N VAL A 153 -7.16 1.25 10.84
CA VAL A 153 -7.23 0.10 9.92
C VAL A 153 -6.19 0.25 8.81
N ALA A 154 -6.12 1.43 8.18
CA ALA A 154 -5.15 1.71 7.12
C ALA A 154 -3.69 1.57 7.62
N LEU A 155 -3.37 2.11 8.80
CA LEU A 155 -2.04 1.99 9.39
C LEU A 155 -1.67 0.53 9.68
N VAL A 156 -2.58 -0.27 10.23
CA VAL A 156 -2.31 -1.67 10.51
C VAL A 156 -2.17 -2.46 9.21
N ALA A 157 -3.04 -2.23 8.21
CA ALA A 157 -2.96 -2.92 6.92
C ALA A 157 -1.65 -2.60 6.17
N VAL A 158 -1.20 -1.34 6.22
CA VAL A 158 0.11 -0.93 5.68
C VAL A 158 1.24 -1.63 6.44
N ALA A 159 1.20 -1.64 7.79
CA ALA A 159 2.22 -2.29 8.60
C ALA A 159 2.30 -3.80 8.31
N ASP A 160 1.15 -4.50 8.31
CA ASP A 160 1.05 -5.93 8.01
C ASP A 160 1.68 -6.24 6.64
N CYS A 161 1.38 -5.43 5.62
CA CYS A 161 1.95 -5.57 4.28
C CYS A 161 3.47 -5.35 4.28
N LEU A 162 3.98 -4.30 4.93
CA LEU A 162 5.40 -3.97 4.95
C LEU A 162 6.25 -5.03 5.65
N ILE A 163 5.74 -5.64 6.73
CA ILE A 163 6.46 -6.66 7.50
C ILE A 163 6.23 -8.09 6.99
N THR A 164 5.26 -8.29 6.11
CA THR A 164 4.93 -9.61 5.54
C THR A 164 5.47 -9.78 4.12
N GLY A 165 5.49 -8.71 3.33
CA GLY A 165 5.67 -8.74 1.89
C GLY A 165 4.35 -9.00 1.15
N ARG A 166 4.22 -8.46 -0.06
CA ARG A 166 3.02 -8.63 -0.89
C ARG A 166 2.97 -10.01 -1.53
N ARG A 167 1.78 -10.54 -1.69
CA ARG A 167 1.56 -11.76 -2.45
C ARG A 167 1.16 -11.40 -3.89
N THR A 168 2.02 -11.74 -4.84
CA THR A 168 1.80 -11.52 -6.28
C THR A 168 1.94 -12.85 -7.02
N THR A 169 0.93 -13.23 -7.82
CA THR A 169 0.95 -14.44 -8.67
C THR A 169 1.44 -15.73 -7.97
N GLY A 170 1.08 -15.90 -6.70
CA GLY A 170 1.42 -17.09 -5.90
C GLY A 170 2.77 -17.05 -5.18
N MET A 171 3.63 -16.06 -5.48
CA MET A 171 4.85 -15.80 -4.73
C MET A 171 4.66 -14.61 -3.78
N ARG A 172 5.48 -14.59 -2.73
CA ARG A 172 5.51 -13.48 -1.78
C ARG A 172 6.81 -12.70 -2.00
N ASP A 173 6.69 -11.38 -2.10
CA ASP A 173 7.85 -10.48 -2.12
C ASP A 173 8.54 -10.51 -0.75
N ASP A 174 9.82 -10.18 -0.69
CA ASP A 174 10.50 -9.97 0.58
C ASP A 174 9.85 -8.83 1.37
N PRO A 175 9.80 -8.93 2.71
CA PRO A 175 9.32 -7.84 3.55
C PRO A 175 10.10 -6.56 3.29
N ALA A 176 9.40 -5.42 3.20
CA ALA A 176 10.02 -4.11 3.02
C ALA A 176 10.77 -3.64 4.29
N CYS A 177 10.34 -4.12 5.45
CA CYS A 177 11.00 -3.88 6.73
C CYS A 177 10.65 -4.98 7.74
N THR A 178 11.41 -5.03 8.84
CA THR A 178 11.17 -5.95 9.95
C THR A 178 10.26 -5.33 11.01
N PRO A 179 9.61 -6.14 11.88
CA PRO A 179 8.90 -5.64 13.05
C PRO A 179 9.78 -4.77 13.97
N ASP A 180 11.08 -5.08 14.07
CA ASP A 180 12.01 -4.30 14.90
C ASP A 180 12.31 -2.93 14.29
N GLU A 181 12.44 -2.83 12.96
CA GLU A 181 12.55 -1.53 12.28
C GLU A 181 11.29 -0.68 12.44
N MET A 182 10.10 -1.30 12.48
CA MET A 182 8.86 -0.60 12.78
C MET A 182 8.86 -0.03 14.21
N ARG A 183 9.27 -0.84 15.21
CA ARG A 183 9.40 -0.39 16.60
C ARG A 183 10.40 0.75 16.74
N ALA A 184 11.58 0.62 16.13
CA ALA A 184 12.61 1.64 16.14
C ALA A 184 12.13 2.96 15.51
N ALA A 185 11.37 2.88 14.41
CA ALA A 185 10.81 4.05 13.75
C ALA A 185 9.77 4.78 14.62
N VAL A 186 8.92 4.05 15.36
CA VAL A 186 7.96 4.63 16.32
C VAL A 186 8.69 5.32 17.47
N ILE A 187 9.74 4.71 18.01
CA ILE A 187 10.57 5.31 19.05
C ILE A 187 11.21 6.60 18.53
N ALA A 188 11.78 6.59 17.33
CA ALA A 188 12.39 7.75 16.71
C ALA A 188 11.38 8.84 16.37
N HIS A 189 10.12 8.49 16.05
CA HIS A 189 9.03 9.43 15.82
C HIS A 189 8.64 10.19 17.10
N GLY A 190 8.80 9.56 18.25
CA GLY A 190 8.55 10.16 19.57
C GLY A 190 7.11 10.62 19.74
N SER A 191 6.91 11.82 20.27
CA SER A 191 5.59 12.44 20.50
C SER A 191 5.03 13.17 19.28
N GLY A 192 5.54 12.90 18.08
CA GLY A 192 5.08 13.50 16.83
C GLY A 192 3.59 13.28 16.56
N ARG A 193 3.05 14.00 15.57
CA ARG A 193 1.64 13.89 15.20
C ARG A 193 1.29 12.44 14.81
N GLY A 194 0.24 11.88 15.42
CA GLY A 194 -0.18 10.49 15.20
C GLY A 194 0.48 9.47 16.14
N ALA A 195 1.37 9.86 17.05
CA ALA A 195 2.16 8.95 17.89
C ALA A 195 1.30 7.93 18.67
N ARG A 196 0.16 8.34 19.26
CA ARG A 196 -0.74 7.40 19.97
C ARG A 196 -1.31 6.35 19.02
N MET A 197 -1.74 6.77 17.84
CA MET A 197 -2.29 5.87 16.83
C MET A 197 -1.22 4.90 16.29
N LEU A 198 0.01 5.37 16.10
CA LEU A 198 1.16 4.52 15.75
C LEU A 198 1.45 3.47 16.82
N ALA A 199 1.42 3.84 18.10
CA ALA A 199 1.62 2.88 19.19
C ALA A 199 0.51 1.81 19.21
N THR A 200 -0.75 2.19 19.00
CA THR A 200 -1.87 1.26 18.86
C THR A 200 -1.69 0.36 17.64
N ALA A 201 -1.41 0.93 16.46
CA ALA A 201 -1.20 0.16 15.23
C ALA A 201 -0.03 -0.81 15.35
N LEU A 202 1.07 -0.41 16.00
CA LEU A 202 2.23 -1.25 16.27
C LEU A 202 1.87 -2.49 17.13
N SER A 203 0.97 -2.35 18.11
CA SER A 203 0.52 -3.48 18.94
C SER A 203 -0.40 -4.44 18.17
N LEU A 204 -1.07 -3.94 17.14
CA LEU A 204 -2.05 -4.67 16.34
C LEU A 204 -1.48 -5.25 15.05
N MET A 205 -0.30 -4.85 14.60
CA MET A 205 0.30 -5.40 13.38
C MET A 205 0.66 -6.89 13.54
N ARG A 206 0.52 -7.65 12.46
CA ARG A 206 0.83 -9.10 12.45
C ARG A 206 1.56 -9.49 11.17
N VAL A 207 2.54 -10.37 11.31
CA VAL A 207 3.20 -11.01 10.17
C VAL A 207 2.30 -12.10 9.61
N GLY A 208 2.31 -12.28 8.29
CA GLY A 208 1.61 -13.38 7.62
C GLY A 208 0.24 -13.01 7.05
N VAL A 209 -0.23 -11.78 7.22
CA VAL A 209 -1.48 -11.29 6.63
C VAL A 209 -1.29 -11.03 5.14
N ASP A 210 -2.15 -11.56 4.30
CA ASP A 210 -2.02 -11.51 2.83
C ASP A 210 -2.77 -10.35 2.17
N SER A 211 -3.76 -9.77 2.84
CA SER A 211 -4.57 -8.69 2.27
C SER A 211 -5.04 -7.66 3.31
N PRO A 212 -5.34 -6.42 2.87
CA PRO A 212 -5.93 -5.40 3.74
C PRO A 212 -7.28 -5.82 4.34
N LYS A 213 -8.04 -6.65 3.63
CA LYS A 213 -9.35 -7.13 4.09
C LYS A 213 -9.25 -8.18 5.20
N GLU A 214 -8.21 -9.00 5.18
CA GLU A 214 -7.89 -9.87 6.31
C GLU A 214 -7.51 -9.05 7.56
N THR A 215 -6.73 -7.97 7.39
CA THR A 215 -6.46 -7.02 8.48
C THR A 215 -7.75 -6.40 9.02
N GLU A 216 -8.62 -5.89 8.14
CA GLU A 216 -9.90 -5.27 8.53
C GLU A 216 -10.78 -6.25 9.31
N LEU A 217 -10.94 -7.48 8.81
CA LEU A 217 -11.67 -8.56 9.48
C LEU A 217 -11.07 -8.89 10.85
N ARG A 218 -9.76 -9.04 10.95
CA ARG A 218 -9.06 -9.31 12.20
C ARG A 218 -9.26 -8.19 13.22
N LEU A 219 -9.19 -6.93 12.79
CA LEU A 219 -9.43 -5.78 13.66
C LEU A 219 -10.89 -5.66 14.09
N LEU A 220 -11.84 -6.04 13.24
CA LEU A 220 -13.25 -6.16 13.59
C LEU A 220 -13.44 -7.17 14.74
N LEU A 221 -12.85 -8.36 14.61
CA LEU A 221 -12.92 -9.41 15.64
C LEU A 221 -12.26 -8.95 16.94
N HIS A 222 -11.12 -8.28 16.85
CA HIS A 222 -10.43 -7.71 18.01
C HIS A 222 -11.31 -6.68 18.75
N ARG A 223 -11.97 -5.75 18.05
CA ARG A 223 -12.89 -4.78 18.65
C ARG A 223 -14.11 -5.44 19.29
N ALA A 224 -14.56 -6.54 18.71
CA ALA A 224 -15.68 -7.32 19.23
C ALA A 224 -15.24 -8.26 20.37
N GLU A 225 -14.01 -8.17 20.86
CA GLU A 225 -13.47 -9.04 21.92
C GLU A 225 -13.61 -10.54 21.61
N VAL A 226 -13.61 -10.90 20.33
CA VAL A 226 -13.50 -12.29 19.90
C VAL A 226 -12.03 -12.71 20.04
N ALA A 227 -11.79 -13.96 20.45
CA ALA A 227 -10.44 -14.49 20.58
C ALA A 227 -9.60 -14.23 19.30
N GLU A 228 -8.32 -13.91 19.47
CA GLU A 228 -7.45 -13.62 18.33
C GLU A 228 -7.27 -14.87 17.46
N PRO A 229 -7.56 -14.79 16.15
CA PRO A 229 -7.37 -15.93 15.25
C PRO A 229 -5.88 -16.17 14.97
N THR A 230 -5.54 -17.40 14.64
CA THR A 230 -4.21 -17.79 14.16
C THR A 230 -4.10 -17.45 12.67
N ILE A 231 -3.06 -16.72 12.30
CA ILE A 231 -2.68 -16.40 10.91
C ILE A 231 -1.68 -17.44 10.42
N GLY A 232 -1.76 -17.80 9.14
CA GLY A 232 -0.81 -18.73 8.53
C GLY A 232 -0.93 -20.19 9.03
N HIS A 233 -2.06 -20.57 9.64
CA HIS A 233 -2.30 -21.95 10.07
C HIS A 233 -2.41 -22.89 8.87
N VAL A 234 -1.64 -23.96 8.87
CA VAL A 234 -1.64 -24.94 7.77
C VAL A 234 -2.60 -26.09 8.12
N VAL A 235 -3.61 -26.30 7.29
CA VAL A 235 -4.56 -27.40 7.40
C VAL A 235 -4.19 -28.48 6.40
N PRO A 236 -3.87 -29.71 6.84
CA PRO A 236 -3.72 -30.86 5.94
C PRO A 236 -5.06 -31.20 5.30
N THR A 237 -5.11 -31.20 3.96
CA THR A 237 -6.33 -31.54 3.22
C THR A 237 -6.04 -32.53 2.11
N ARG A 238 -7.09 -33.08 1.47
CA ARG A 238 -6.96 -33.96 0.29
C ARG A 238 -6.30 -33.28 -0.92
N LEU A 239 -6.30 -31.93 -0.95
CA LEU A 239 -5.63 -31.14 -1.99
C LEU A 239 -4.19 -30.79 -1.65
N GLY A 240 -3.65 -31.34 -0.55
CA GLY A 240 -2.40 -30.95 0.05
C GLY A 240 -2.61 -29.94 1.19
N PRO A 241 -1.51 -29.36 1.72
CA PRO A 241 -1.58 -28.36 2.78
C PRO A 241 -2.20 -27.06 2.24
N LEU A 242 -3.25 -26.59 2.92
CA LEU A 242 -3.91 -25.31 2.63
C LEU A 242 -3.82 -24.38 3.83
N THR A 243 -3.66 -23.10 3.58
CA THR A 243 -3.61 -22.07 4.62
C THR A 243 -4.84 -21.16 4.49
N PRO A 244 -5.80 -21.18 5.44
CA PRO A 244 -6.91 -20.24 5.45
C PRO A 244 -6.44 -18.83 5.85
N ASP A 245 -7.26 -17.81 5.57
CA ASP A 245 -6.97 -16.44 5.93
C ASP A 245 -6.85 -16.29 7.46
N LEU A 246 -7.83 -16.80 8.20
CA LEU A 246 -7.82 -16.81 9.67
C LEU A 246 -8.30 -18.17 10.20
N ALA A 247 -7.74 -18.64 11.30
CA ALA A 247 -8.11 -19.94 11.89
C ALA A 247 -8.22 -19.90 13.40
N TYR A 248 -9.09 -20.77 13.94
CA TYR A 248 -9.18 -21.14 15.35
C TYR A 248 -8.95 -22.65 15.49
N PRO A 249 -7.69 -23.10 15.53
CA PRO A 249 -7.35 -24.51 15.44
C PRO A 249 -7.98 -25.38 16.53
N ALA A 250 -8.04 -24.89 17.78
CA ALA A 250 -8.62 -25.59 18.92
C ALA A 250 -10.12 -25.93 18.72
N LYS A 251 -10.83 -25.10 17.94
CA LYS A 251 -12.26 -25.26 17.64
C LYS A 251 -12.53 -25.80 16.25
N ARG A 252 -11.47 -25.98 15.43
CA ARG A 252 -11.57 -26.32 13.99
C ARG A 252 -12.51 -25.40 13.21
N VAL A 253 -12.44 -24.11 13.50
CA VAL A 253 -13.16 -23.06 12.80
C VAL A 253 -12.15 -22.26 11.99
N LEU A 254 -12.48 -21.94 10.74
CA LEU A 254 -11.67 -21.07 9.91
C LEU A 254 -12.54 -20.06 9.18
N ILE A 255 -11.93 -18.95 8.79
CA ILE A 255 -12.58 -17.87 8.07
C ILE A 255 -11.82 -17.66 6.76
N GLU A 256 -12.54 -17.57 5.64
CA GLU A 256 -12.04 -17.23 4.31
C GLU A 256 -12.73 -15.93 3.86
N TYR A 257 -11.94 -14.92 3.50
CA TYR A 257 -12.45 -13.67 2.96
C TYR A 257 -12.58 -13.76 1.43
N GLU A 258 -13.77 -13.48 0.91
CA GLU A 258 -14.07 -13.49 -0.51
C GLU A 258 -13.96 -12.08 -1.10
N GLY A 259 -12.89 -11.81 -1.82
CA GLY A 259 -12.73 -10.55 -2.56
C GLY A 259 -13.59 -10.51 -3.82
N ASP A 260 -14.06 -9.30 -4.20
CA ASP A 260 -14.91 -9.08 -5.40
C ASP A 260 -14.27 -9.52 -6.73
N ALA A 261 -12.94 -9.54 -6.81
CA ALA A 261 -12.22 -9.99 -8.00
C ALA A 261 -12.47 -11.46 -8.38
N HIS A 262 -13.10 -12.26 -7.51
CA HIS A 262 -13.41 -13.68 -7.75
C HIS A 262 -14.67 -13.90 -8.59
N ARG A 263 -15.56 -12.90 -8.70
CA ARG A 263 -16.84 -13.04 -9.43
C ARG A 263 -16.71 -13.12 -10.96
N GLU A 264 -15.62 -12.63 -11.52
CA GLU A 264 -15.43 -12.55 -12.98
C GLU A 264 -14.72 -13.75 -13.61
N ASN A 265 -14.09 -14.65 -12.82
CA ASN A 265 -13.30 -15.76 -13.36
C ASN A 265 -13.81 -17.13 -12.93
N ARG A 266 -14.53 -17.86 -13.84
CA ARG A 266 -15.08 -19.20 -13.60
C ARG A 266 -14.07 -20.26 -13.14
N ARG A 267 -12.78 -20.14 -13.51
CA ARG A 267 -11.75 -21.10 -13.09
C ARG A 267 -11.35 -20.87 -11.62
N ARG A 268 -11.24 -19.62 -11.20
CA ARG A 268 -10.97 -19.24 -9.79
C ARG A 268 -12.15 -19.66 -8.91
N TRP A 269 -13.38 -19.37 -9.33
CA TRP A 269 -14.58 -19.76 -8.60
C TRP A 269 -14.69 -21.27 -8.34
N ARG A 270 -14.31 -22.13 -9.32
CA ARG A 270 -14.26 -23.59 -9.11
C ARG A 270 -13.18 -23.98 -8.10
N GLY A 271 -12.01 -23.38 -8.15
CA GLY A 271 -10.91 -23.61 -7.22
C GLY A 271 -11.28 -23.24 -5.78
N ASP A 272 -11.98 -22.12 -5.60
CA ASP A 272 -12.42 -21.65 -4.28
C ASP A 272 -13.47 -22.63 -3.68
N PHE A 273 -14.37 -23.13 -4.50
CA PHE A 273 -15.36 -24.14 -4.07
C PHE A 273 -14.70 -25.46 -3.66
N GLU A 274 -13.69 -25.91 -4.41
CA GLU A 274 -12.93 -27.11 -4.06
C GLU A 274 -12.10 -26.92 -2.79
N ARG A 275 -11.54 -25.73 -2.57
CA ARG A 275 -10.80 -25.36 -1.38
C ARG A 275 -11.68 -25.41 -0.13
N VAL A 276 -12.87 -24.77 -0.15
CA VAL A 276 -13.85 -24.84 0.93
C VAL A 276 -14.24 -26.28 1.25
N ARG A 277 -14.54 -27.06 0.21
CA ARG A 277 -14.89 -28.49 0.36
C ARG A 277 -13.75 -29.31 0.99
N ALA A 278 -12.50 -29.00 0.64
CA ALA A 278 -11.34 -29.69 1.20
C ALA A 278 -11.17 -29.39 2.71
N PHE A 279 -11.39 -28.16 3.14
CA PHE A 279 -11.41 -27.79 4.56
C PHE A 279 -12.54 -28.51 5.31
N GLN A 280 -13.76 -28.52 4.76
CA GLN A 280 -14.91 -29.20 5.36
C GLN A 280 -14.67 -30.71 5.51
N GLN A 281 -14.09 -31.37 4.50
CA GLN A 281 -13.72 -32.77 4.54
C GLN A 281 -12.60 -33.07 5.53
N ALA A 282 -11.75 -32.09 5.82
CA ALA A 282 -10.75 -32.18 6.90
C ALA A 282 -11.34 -31.92 8.30
N GLY A 283 -12.67 -31.77 8.41
CA GLY A 283 -13.39 -31.60 9.68
C GLY A 283 -13.37 -30.17 10.20
N TRP A 284 -13.23 -29.17 9.33
CA TRP A 284 -13.26 -27.76 9.70
C TRP A 284 -14.61 -27.12 9.37
N THR A 285 -15.09 -26.26 10.27
CA THR A 285 -16.19 -25.33 9.98
C THR A 285 -15.63 -24.15 9.25
N VAL A 286 -16.13 -23.89 8.02
CA VAL A 286 -15.68 -22.79 7.18
C VAL A 286 -16.70 -21.67 7.21
N ILE A 287 -16.27 -20.48 7.62
CA ILE A 287 -17.03 -19.24 7.58
C ILE A 287 -16.50 -18.42 6.40
N ARG A 288 -17.38 -18.05 5.49
CA ARG A 288 -17.04 -17.20 4.34
C ARG A 288 -17.51 -15.78 4.64
N VAL A 289 -16.64 -14.80 4.43
CA VAL A 289 -16.89 -13.39 4.71
C VAL A 289 -16.58 -12.59 3.45
N ASN A 290 -17.43 -11.66 3.11
CA ASN A 290 -17.24 -10.76 1.97
C ASN A 290 -17.26 -9.28 2.39
N ALA A 291 -17.16 -8.37 1.43
CA ALA A 291 -17.14 -6.93 1.69
C ALA A 291 -18.44 -6.44 2.36
N ASP A 292 -19.61 -6.98 1.96
CA ASP A 292 -20.90 -6.59 2.51
C ASP A 292 -21.02 -6.98 4.00
N ASP A 293 -20.42 -8.11 4.40
CA ASP A 293 -20.42 -8.59 5.79
C ASP A 293 -19.60 -7.68 6.72
N LEU A 294 -18.65 -6.94 6.17
CA LEU A 294 -17.84 -5.98 6.92
C LEU A 294 -18.44 -4.56 6.89
N ALA A 295 -19.19 -4.21 5.84
CA ALA A 295 -19.74 -2.88 5.66
C ALA A 295 -21.13 -2.69 6.30
N ASP A 296 -21.92 -3.75 6.40
CA ASP A 296 -23.27 -3.72 6.95
C ASP A 296 -23.26 -4.10 8.44
N GLU A 297 -23.73 -3.21 9.30
CA GLU A 297 -23.70 -3.41 10.77
C GLU A 297 -24.49 -4.66 11.21
N VAL A 298 -25.61 -4.97 10.56
CA VAL A 298 -26.45 -6.13 10.91
C VAL A 298 -25.73 -7.41 10.57
N ARG A 299 -25.11 -7.49 9.38
CA ARG A 299 -24.32 -8.65 8.94
C ARG A 299 -23.07 -8.81 9.81
N CYS A 300 -22.38 -7.72 10.11
CA CYS A 300 -21.24 -7.70 11.00
C CYS A 300 -21.58 -8.28 12.37
N ASN A 301 -22.67 -7.82 12.99
CA ASN A 301 -23.13 -8.32 14.28
C ASN A 301 -23.56 -9.80 14.21
N ALA A 302 -24.17 -10.24 13.12
CA ALA A 302 -24.51 -11.65 12.90
C ALA A 302 -23.26 -12.53 12.79
N LEU A 303 -22.23 -12.09 12.07
CA LEU A 303 -20.93 -12.78 11.96
C LEU A 303 -20.28 -12.92 13.35
N ILE A 304 -20.23 -11.84 14.14
CA ILE A 304 -19.67 -11.85 15.50
C ILE A 304 -20.44 -12.82 16.39
N ALA A 305 -21.77 -12.79 16.36
CA ALA A 305 -22.61 -13.71 17.14
C ALA A 305 -22.37 -15.18 16.77
N GLN A 306 -22.30 -15.48 15.47
CA GLN A 306 -21.99 -16.80 14.96
C GLN A 306 -20.62 -17.30 15.45
N LEU A 307 -19.59 -16.46 15.36
CA LEU A 307 -18.24 -16.81 15.83
C LEU A 307 -18.22 -17.06 17.33
N ARG A 308 -18.87 -16.23 18.14
CA ARG A 308 -18.95 -16.44 19.59
C ARG A 308 -19.57 -17.78 19.93
N LEU A 309 -20.63 -18.20 19.23
CA LEU A 309 -21.25 -19.52 19.43
C LEU A 309 -20.32 -20.68 19.05
N LEU A 310 -19.56 -20.55 17.97
CA LEU A 310 -18.65 -21.60 17.49
C LEU A 310 -17.37 -21.70 18.34
N LEU A 311 -16.98 -20.63 18.99
CA LEU A 311 -15.75 -20.55 19.79
C LEU A 311 -15.99 -20.77 21.29
N ALA A 312 -17.26 -20.73 21.75
CA ALA A 312 -17.63 -21.13 23.11
C ALA A 312 -17.40 -22.64 23.31
#